data_3dbbf10ceecdc53b2fc868b6be6984c7
#
_entry.id   3dbbf10ceecdc53b2fc868b6be6984c7
#
_cell.length_a   1.000
_cell.length_b   1.000
_cell.length_c   1.000
_cell.angle_alpha   90.00
_cell.angle_beta   90.00
_cell.angle_gamma   90.00
#
_symmetry.space_group_name_H-M   'P 1'
#
loop_
_entity.id
_entity.type
_entity.pdbx_description
1 polymer ?
#
loop_
_entity_poly.entity_id
_entity_poly.type
_entity_poly.pdbx_seq_one_letter_code
_entity_poly.pdbx_strand_id
1 'polypeptide(L)' 'MPDADWSQCEDVERIPGKVSGSWLVKGTRLPVWAILENAEDHSPEEIANEIFEGVTPETVRRIILFAKLHAPASA' A
#
# COMPACT_ATOMS: atom_id res chain seq x y z
N MET A 1 -2.82 -3.78 13.10
CA MET A 1 -2.86 -3.12 11.79
C MET A 1 -3.22 -1.67 11.93
N PRO A 2 -2.45 -0.78 11.43
CA PRO A 2 -2.88 0.58 11.38
C PRO A 2 -4.10 0.67 10.48
N ASP A 3 -5.13 1.30 10.99
CA ASP A 3 -6.37 1.42 10.24
C ASP A 3 -6.43 2.78 9.55
N ALA A 4 -5.44 3.02 8.70
CA ALA A 4 -5.50 4.20 7.87
C ALA A 4 -6.76 4.14 7.03
N ASP A 5 -7.38 5.28 6.82
CA ASP A 5 -8.59 5.34 6.02
C ASP A 5 -8.23 5.29 4.54
N TRP A 6 -8.00 4.10 4.05
CA TRP A 6 -7.59 3.89 2.67
C TRP A 6 -8.64 4.32 1.65
N SER A 7 -9.87 4.51 2.07
CA SER A 7 -10.90 5.01 1.17
C SER A 7 -10.60 6.41 0.66
N GLN A 8 -9.72 7.13 1.36
CA GLN A 8 -9.30 8.47 0.98
C GLN A 8 -8.07 8.48 0.06
N CYS A 9 -7.46 7.32 -0.17
CA CYS A 9 -6.25 7.23 -0.97
C CYS A 9 -6.59 6.92 -2.42
N GLU A 10 -6.15 7.76 -3.35
CA GLU A 10 -6.43 7.60 -4.77
C GLU A 10 -5.64 6.45 -5.40
N ASP A 11 -4.60 5.98 -4.74
CA ASP A 11 -3.74 4.94 -5.28
C ASP A 11 -4.16 3.52 -4.91
N VAL A 12 -5.23 3.38 -4.14
CA VAL A 12 -5.68 2.06 -3.69
C VAL A 12 -7.16 1.87 -3.98
N GLU A 13 -7.56 0.62 -4.05
CA GLU A 13 -8.95 0.27 -4.28
C GLU A 13 -9.29 -0.99 -3.50
N ARG A 14 -10.57 -1.20 -3.30
CA ARG A 14 -11.06 -2.38 -2.63
C ARG A 14 -12.13 -3.00 -3.51
N ILE A 15 -11.90 -4.24 -3.91
CA ILE A 15 -12.81 -4.95 -4.81
C ILE A 15 -13.47 -6.07 -4.01
N PRO A 16 -14.78 -6.01 -3.79
CA PRO A 16 -15.50 -7.05 -3.07
C PRO A 16 -15.29 -8.42 -3.72
N GLY A 17 -15.02 -9.42 -2.90
CA GLY A 17 -14.83 -10.77 -3.38
C GLY A 17 -13.45 -11.10 -3.88
N LYS A 18 -12.53 -10.12 -3.89
CA LYS A 18 -11.14 -10.36 -4.27
C LYS A 18 -10.23 -10.19 -3.08
N VAL A 19 -9.24 -11.09 -2.97
CA VAL A 19 -8.20 -11.04 -1.94
C VAL A 19 -8.79 -10.76 -0.55
N SER A 20 -9.87 -11.46 -0.22
CA SER A 20 -10.54 -11.33 1.08
C SER A 20 -10.95 -9.91 1.43
N GLY A 21 -11.22 -9.07 0.45
CA GLY A 21 -11.63 -7.69 0.68
C GLY A 21 -10.52 -6.76 1.12
N SER A 22 -9.27 -7.16 0.97
CA SER A 22 -8.14 -6.30 1.32
C SER A 22 -8.03 -5.10 0.40
N TRP A 23 -7.45 -4.02 0.92
CA TRP A 23 -7.12 -2.88 0.09
C TRP A 23 -5.95 -3.24 -0.82
N LEU A 24 -6.11 -2.95 -2.11
CA LEU A 24 -5.12 -3.28 -3.13
C LEU A 24 -4.60 -2.01 -3.77
N VAL A 25 -3.38 -2.08 -4.30
CA VAL A 25 -2.87 -1.00 -5.15
C VAL A 25 -3.72 -0.97 -6.41
N LYS A 26 -4.22 0.20 -6.75
CA LYS A 26 -5.15 0.37 -7.86
C LYS A 26 -4.60 -0.21 -9.16
N GLY A 27 -5.42 -1.01 -9.82
CA GLY A 27 -5.03 -1.65 -11.06
C GLY A 27 -4.18 -2.91 -10.90
N THR A 28 -3.95 -3.35 -9.66
CA THR A 28 -3.16 -4.55 -9.39
C THR A 28 -3.89 -5.46 -8.43
N ARG A 29 -3.29 -6.61 -8.14
CA ARG A 29 -3.77 -7.51 -7.09
C ARG A 29 -2.88 -7.45 -5.86
N LEU A 30 -2.02 -6.46 -5.78
CA LEU A 30 -1.06 -6.34 -4.70
C LEU A 30 -1.70 -5.70 -3.47
N PRO A 31 -1.76 -6.40 -2.35
CA PRO A 31 -2.32 -5.81 -1.12
C PRO A 31 -1.42 -4.69 -0.61
N VAL A 32 -2.06 -3.63 -0.13
CA VAL A 32 -1.32 -2.50 0.44
C VAL A 32 -0.46 -2.93 1.63
N TRP A 33 -0.97 -3.84 2.46
CA TRP A 33 -0.21 -4.29 3.63
C TRP A 33 1.13 -4.92 3.25
N ALA A 34 1.20 -5.56 2.08
CA ALA A 34 2.45 -6.17 1.62
C ALA A 34 3.50 -5.10 1.32
N ILE A 35 3.07 -3.97 0.76
CA ILE A 35 3.98 -2.86 0.53
C ILE A 35 4.48 -2.30 1.85
N LEU A 36 3.59 -2.08 2.81
CA LEU A 36 3.97 -1.50 4.09
C LEU A 36 4.90 -2.42 4.87
N GLU A 37 4.67 -3.71 4.81
CA GLU A 37 5.53 -4.68 5.47
C GLU A 37 6.94 -4.67 4.88
N ASN A 38 7.05 -4.61 3.56
CA ASN A 38 8.35 -4.57 2.90
C ASN A 38 9.05 -3.22 3.07
N ALA A 39 8.31 -2.16 3.29
CA ALA A 39 8.87 -0.82 3.45
C ALA A 39 9.74 -0.68 4.69
N GLU A 40 9.67 -1.62 5.62
CA GLU A 40 10.51 -1.59 6.81
C GLU A 40 11.97 -1.94 6.49
N ASP A 41 12.18 -2.72 5.43
CA ASP A 41 13.52 -3.21 5.09
C ASP A 41 13.97 -2.78 3.69
N HIS A 42 13.08 -2.25 2.88
CA HIS A 42 13.37 -1.93 1.48
C HIS A 42 12.90 -0.53 1.12
N SER A 43 13.62 0.10 0.22
CA SER A 43 13.25 1.41 -0.29
C SER A 43 12.07 1.28 -1.26
N PRO A 44 11.34 2.38 -1.54
CA PRO A 44 10.29 2.36 -2.54
C PRO A 44 10.78 1.88 -3.91
N GLU A 45 11.99 2.24 -4.28
CA GLU A 45 12.57 1.82 -5.55
C GLU A 45 12.77 0.31 -5.58
N GLU A 46 13.27 -0.27 -4.50
CA GLU A 46 13.44 -1.71 -4.41
C GLU A 46 12.10 -2.44 -4.46
N ILE A 47 11.12 -1.93 -3.75
CA ILE A 47 9.80 -2.54 -3.71
C ILE A 47 9.19 -2.57 -5.10
N ALA A 48 9.27 -1.45 -5.82
CA ALA A 48 8.65 -1.34 -7.13
C ALA A 48 9.42 -2.06 -8.23
N ASN A 49 10.74 -2.11 -8.13
CA ASN A 49 11.56 -2.65 -9.21
C ASN A 49 12.01 -4.09 -9.01
N GLU A 50 12.11 -4.54 -7.77
CA GLU A 50 12.69 -5.84 -7.47
C GLU A 50 11.75 -6.80 -6.75
N ILE A 51 10.79 -6.31 -6.00
CA ILE A 51 9.92 -7.17 -5.19
C ILE A 51 8.58 -7.41 -5.86
N PHE A 52 7.94 -6.35 -6.32
CA PHE A 52 6.61 -6.44 -6.93
C PHE A 52 6.59 -5.83 -8.32
N GLU A 53 5.80 -6.43 -9.20
CA GLU A 53 5.57 -5.89 -10.53
C GLU A 53 4.26 -5.10 -10.53
N GLY A 54 4.15 -4.16 -11.48
CA GLY A 54 2.91 -3.42 -11.68
C GLY A 54 2.77 -2.18 -10.82
N VAL A 55 3.76 -1.85 -10.00
CA VAL A 55 3.76 -0.62 -9.21
C VAL A 55 4.99 0.21 -9.54
N THR A 56 4.88 1.51 -9.36
CA THR A 56 6.00 2.43 -9.56
C THR A 56 6.55 2.88 -8.21
N PRO A 57 7.82 3.30 -8.15
CA PRO A 57 8.37 3.84 -6.90
C PRO A 57 7.56 5.01 -6.37
N GLU A 58 7.04 5.84 -7.26
CA GLU A 58 6.24 6.99 -6.87
C GLU A 58 4.95 6.55 -6.16
N THR A 59 4.27 5.56 -6.72
CA THR A 59 3.05 5.04 -6.09
C THR A 59 3.36 4.45 -4.72
N VAL A 60 4.46 3.71 -4.60
CA VAL A 60 4.87 3.13 -3.32
C VAL A 60 5.12 4.23 -2.30
N ARG A 61 5.82 5.30 -2.69
CA ARG A 61 6.07 6.42 -1.79
C ARG A 61 4.79 7.06 -1.30
N ARG A 62 3.83 7.27 -2.20
CA ARG A 62 2.55 7.87 -1.83
C ARG A 62 1.76 7.01 -0.86
N ILE A 63 1.79 5.71 -1.07
CA ILE A 63 1.10 4.78 -0.18
C ILE A 63 1.74 4.79 1.22
N ILE A 64 3.06 4.76 1.28
CA ILE A 64 3.78 4.81 2.55
C ILE A 64 3.50 6.11 3.28
N LEU A 65 3.55 7.23 2.55
CA LEU A 65 3.27 8.53 3.14
C LEU A 65 1.83 8.61 3.64
N PHE A 66 0.89 8.12 2.87
CA PHE A 66 -0.51 8.10 3.28
C PHE A 66 -0.68 7.33 4.59
N ALA A 67 -0.04 6.18 4.69
CA ALA A 67 -0.12 5.38 5.91
C ALA A 67 0.43 6.13 7.12
N LYS A 68 1.52 6.86 6.94
CA LYS A 68 2.12 7.64 8.02
C LYS A 68 1.23 8.79 8.46
N LEU A 69 0.59 9.46 7.50
CA LEU A 69 -0.24 10.62 7.80
C LEU A 69 -1.60 10.25 8.37
N HIS A 70 -2.10 9.07 8.04
CA HIS A 70 -3.45 8.64 8.43
C HIS A 70 -3.45 7.47 9.40
N ALA A 71 -2.28 7.05 9.87
CA ALA A 71 -2.20 5.97 10.85
C ALA A 71 -2.78 6.43 12.18
N PRO A 72 -3.36 5.51 12.95
CA PRO A 72 -3.84 5.87 14.29
C PRO A 72 -2.70 6.39 15.14
N ALA A 73 -3.00 7.37 15.97
CA ALA A 73 -1.99 7.99 16.83
C ALA A 73 -1.54 7.10 17.98
N SER A 74 -2.15 5.98 18.12
CA SER A 74 -1.90 5.06 19.23
C SER A 74 -0.67 4.19 19.05
N ALA A 75 0.10 4.49 18.09
CA ALA A 75 1.29 3.68 17.85
C ALA A 75 2.17 3.60 19.09
#